data_895a7ad15e88b060f3fc26614e7742fc
#
_entry.id   895a7ad15e88b060f3fc26614e7742fc
#
_cell.length_a   1.000
_cell.length_b   1.000
_cell.length_c   1.000
_cell.angle_alpha   90.00
_cell.angle_beta   90.00
_cell.angle_gamma   90.00
#
_symmetry.space_group_name_H-M   'P 1'
#
loop_
_entity.id
_entity.type
_entity.pdbx_description
1 polymer ?
#
loop_
_entity_poly.entity_id
_entity_poly.type
_entity_poly.pdbx_seq_one_letter_code
_entity_poly.pdbx_strand_id
1 'polypeptide(L)'
;MADLHINDLRAAVAADIITEAQATNLRIIAEKRLGFRDNMSNEDEPFEFFKGFSEIFVTVGLGMLFVGFLALAAAMSNFTAVPLIGALLAFALAFYFTLRRRMTLPSMWLATVFAVGLGLFLGSVLFDPINVSETNLLIVAVVGFLAMIGWYKLFKLPFTMILIGGYGLFLTFAIASLIEPSAFGIGRAWMENPFDLNNASIFSYATLGFGIVAFLVGMRFDMQDPHRIGRKSAAGFWLHLVAAPALVNTIALSLYNIGGMQGYLLTALALALISLMALIVDRRSFLTAGIVYMAILLGLAFGESANEGWAIVFTLLTLGVFITILGTWWGAIRAAIMRALPNFPMKHRLPPYNSAMDTE
;
A
#
# COMPACT_ATOMS: atom_id res chain seq x y z
N MET A 1 10.22 -27.02 -25.29
CA MET A 1 10.92 -25.71 -25.25
C MET A 1 10.73 -25.15 -23.88
N ALA A 2 11.79 -24.70 -23.23
CA ALA A 2 11.63 -23.99 -21.93
C ALA A 2 10.93 -22.67 -22.20
N ASP A 3 9.82 -22.41 -21.50
CA ASP A 3 9.13 -21.11 -21.57
C ASP A 3 10.02 -20.04 -20.96
N LEU A 4 10.12 -18.87 -21.63
CA LEU A 4 10.88 -17.73 -21.16
C LEU A 4 10.25 -17.21 -19.86
N HIS A 5 10.97 -17.31 -18.75
CA HIS A 5 10.47 -16.88 -17.44
C HIS A 5 10.93 -15.46 -17.14
N ILE A 6 10.18 -14.72 -16.31
CA ILE A 6 10.53 -13.35 -15.89
C ILE A 6 11.92 -13.27 -15.24
N ASN A 7 12.39 -14.35 -14.62
CA ASN A 7 13.73 -14.42 -14.05
C ASN A 7 14.83 -14.50 -15.12
N ASP A 8 14.53 -15.07 -16.31
CA ASP A 8 15.46 -15.14 -17.43
C ASP A 8 15.63 -13.74 -18.05
N LEU A 9 14.53 -12.98 -18.16
CA LEU A 9 14.59 -11.57 -18.58
C LEU A 9 15.41 -10.73 -17.59
N ARG A 10 15.24 -10.95 -16.28
CA ARG A 10 16.05 -10.25 -15.26
C ARG A 10 17.52 -10.60 -15.33
N ALA A 11 17.83 -11.88 -15.53
CA ALA A 11 19.22 -12.34 -15.69
C ALA A 11 19.84 -11.75 -16.94
N ALA A 12 19.11 -11.68 -18.06
CA ALA A 12 19.58 -11.10 -19.32
C ALA A 12 19.83 -9.59 -19.19
N VAL A 13 18.98 -8.86 -18.47
CA VAL A 13 19.21 -7.43 -18.16
C VAL A 13 20.43 -7.27 -17.24
N ALA A 14 20.57 -8.10 -16.20
CA ALA A 14 21.69 -8.05 -15.28
C ALA A 14 23.03 -8.39 -15.94
N ALA A 15 23.01 -9.16 -17.05
CA ALA A 15 24.17 -9.53 -17.86
C ALA A 15 24.42 -8.58 -19.05
N ASP A 16 23.69 -7.44 -19.11
CA ASP A 16 23.75 -6.46 -20.22
C ASP A 16 23.49 -7.06 -21.63
N ILE A 17 22.80 -8.20 -21.71
CA ILE A 17 22.42 -8.84 -22.98
C ILE A 17 21.27 -8.08 -23.65
N ILE A 18 20.30 -7.63 -22.85
CA ILE A 18 19.15 -6.81 -23.29
C ILE A 18 18.96 -5.63 -22.35
N THR A 19 18.40 -4.53 -22.87
CA THR A 19 18.00 -3.38 -22.05
C THR A 19 16.73 -3.67 -21.28
N GLU A 20 16.45 -2.91 -20.21
CA GLU A 20 15.18 -3.00 -19.46
C GLU A 20 13.97 -2.76 -20.37
N ALA A 21 14.06 -1.83 -21.32
CA ALA A 21 13.00 -1.56 -22.30
C ALA A 21 12.74 -2.77 -23.21
N GLN A 22 13.80 -3.43 -23.71
CA GLN A 22 13.65 -4.64 -24.51
C GLN A 22 13.06 -5.80 -23.72
N ALA A 23 13.47 -5.98 -22.46
CA ALA A 23 12.91 -7.00 -21.58
C ALA A 23 11.42 -6.74 -21.29
N THR A 24 11.02 -5.48 -21.12
CA THR A 24 9.62 -5.07 -20.96
C THR A 24 8.79 -5.41 -22.19
N ASN A 25 9.29 -5.07 -23.38
CA ASN A 25 8.60 -5.36 -24.63
C ASN A 25 8.44 -6.87 -24.87
N LEU A 26 9.47 -7.67 -24.58
CA LEU A 26 9.39 -9.13 -24.66
C LEU A 26 8.35 -9.70 -23.69
N ARG A 27 8.31 -9.18 -22.47
CA ARG A 27 7.30 -9.55 -21.47
C ARG A 27 5.89 -9.22 -21.97
N ILE A 28 5.67 -8.01 -22.47
CA ILE A 28 4.36 -7.56 -23.00
C ILE A 28 3.91 -8.48 -24.15
N ILE A 29 4.81 -8.81 -25.09
CA ILE A 29 4.51 -9.73 -26.20
C ILE A 29 4.11 -11.11 -25.66
N ALA A 30 4.83 -11.64 -24.68
CA ALA A 30 4.53 -12.92 -24.07
C ALA A 30 3.18 -12.91 -23.34
N GLU A 31 2.87 -11.86 -22.59
CA GLU A 31 1.61 -11.66 -21.87
C GLU A 31 0.42 -11.50 -22.83
N LYS A 32 0.58 -10.74 -23.94
CA LYS A 32 -0.44 -10.62 -25.00
C LYS A 32 -0.71 -11.99 -25.67
N ARG A 33 0.34 -12.75 -25.95
CA ARG A 33 0.19 -14.12 -26.52
C ARG A 33 -0.60 -15.06 -25.61
N LEU A 34 -0.50 -14.87 -24.30
CA LEU A 34 -1.21 -15.65 -23.27
C LEU A 34 -2.60 -15.08 -22.93
N GLY A 35 -3.01 -13.99 -23.57
CA GLY A 35 -4.29 -13.33 -23.31
C GLY A 35 -4.34 -12.47 -22.03
N PHE A 36 -3.25 -12.37 -21.26
CA PHE A 36 -3.24 -11.58 -20.01
C PHE A 36 -3.32 -10.07 -20.24
N ARG A 37 -2.98 -9.59 -21.44
CA ARG A 37 -2.98 -8.16 -21.79
C ARG A 37 -3.84 -7.84 -23.02
N ASP A 38 -4.81 -8.67 -23.37
CA ASP A 38 -5.61 -8.44 -24.58
C ASP A 38 -6.34 -7.08 -24.59
N ASN A 39 -6.62 -6.53 -23.40
CA ASN A 39 -7.29 -5.24 -23.23
C ASN A 39 -6.54 -4.27 -22.31
N MET A 40 -5.28 -4.54 -21.98
CA MET A 40 -4.46 -3.67 -21.11
C MET A 40 -3.49 -2.85 -21.96
N SER A 41 -3.31 -1.56 -21.57
CA SER A 41 -2.26 -0.74 -22.14
C SER A 41 -0.88 -1.29 -21.77
N ASN A 42 0.13 -1.01 -22.61
CA ASN A 42 1.52 -1.43 -22.33
C ASN A 42 2.08 -0.82 -21.04
N GLU A 43 1.46 0.28 -20.57
CA GLU A 43 1.84 1.05 -19.40
C GLU A 43 1.15 0.56 -18.11
N ASP A 44 0.09 -0.26 -18.22
CA ASP A 44 -0.64 -0.76 -17.06
C ASP A 44 0.16 -1.85 -16.34
N GLU A 45 0.23 -1.72 -15.01
CA GLU A 45 0.82 -2.75 -14.16
C GLU A 45 -0.08 -3.99 -14.13
N PRO A 46 0.40 -5.17 -14.54
CA PRO A 46 -0.33 -6.41 -14.25
C PRO A 46 -0.28 -6.65 -12.74
N PHE A 47 -1.41 -6.46 -12.07
CA PHE A 47 -1.53 -6.70 -10.65
C PHE A 47 -2.00 -8.14 -10.42
N GLU A 48 -1.05 -9.04 -10.15
CA GLU A 48 -1.34 -10.45 -9.88
C GLU A 48 -1.43 -10.69 -8.37
N PHE A 49 -2.64 -10.79 -7.84
CA PHE A 49 -2.85 -11.30 -6.48
C PHE A 49 -2.65 -12.82 -6.40
N PHE A 50 -2.95 -13.54 -7.47
CA PHE A 50 -2.84 -15.00 -7.57
C PHE A 50 -2.56 -15.41 -9.01
N LYS A 51 -1.82 -16.50 -9.18
CA LYS A 51 -1.43 -17.03 -10.50
C LYS A 51 -2.43 -18.05 -11.05
N GLY A 52 -3.35 -18.51 -10.22
CA GLY A 52 -4.35 -19.48 -10.61
C GLY A 52 -5.32 -19.80 -9.48
N PHE A 53 -6.45 -20.40 -9.83
CA PHE A 53 -7.53 -20.70 -8.89
C PHE A 53 -7.10 -21.63 -7.73
N SER A 54 -6.09 -22.48 -7.97
CA SER A 54 -5.49 -23.33 -6.94
C SER A 54 -4.91 -22.54 -5.75
N GLU A 55 -4.37 -21.31 -5.97
CA GLU A 55 -3.85 -20.48 -4.89
C GLU A 55 -4.96 -20.00 -3.96
N ILE A 56 -6.15 -19.75 -4.49
CA ILE A 56 -7.33 -19.37 -3.70
C ILE A 56 -7.72 -20.52 -2.77
N PHE A 57 -7.82 -21.75 -3.31
CA PHE A 57 -8.14 -22.93 -2.50
C PHE A 57 -7.12 -23.18 -1.40
N VAL A 58 -5.83 -23.09 -1.71
CA VAL A 58 -4.77 -23.26 -0.73
C VAL A 58 -4.87 -22.18 0.35
N THR A 59 -5.13 -20.92 -0.02
CA THR A 59 -5.25 -19.82 0.94
C THR A 59 -6.46 -19.98 1.84
N VAL A 60 -7.61 -20.38 1.29
CA VAL A 60 -8.81 -20.70 2.08
C VAL A 60 -8.53 -21.87 3.02
N GLY A 61 -7.88 -22.93 2.54
CA GLY A 61 -7.48 -24.08 3.38
C GLY A 61 -6.54 -23.66 4.51
N LEU A 62 -5.54 -22.83 4.24
CA LEU A 62 -4.66 -22.26 5.26
C LEU A 62 -5.47 -21.39 6.24
N GLY A 63 -6.40 -20.57 5.75
CA GLY A 63 -7.29 -19.76 6.59
C GLY A 63 -8.09 -20.62 7.56
N MET A 64 -8.73 -21.67 7.07
CA MET A 64 -9.46 -22.64 7.91
C MET A 64 -8.57 -23.32 8.93
N LEU A 65 -7.36 -23.73 8.53
CA LEU A 65 -6.37 -24.34 9.43
C LEU A 65 -6.01 -23.40 10.57
N PHE A 66 -5.72 -22.13 10.28
CA PHE A 66 -5.36 -21.15 11.32
C PHE A 66 -6.56 -20.79 12.20
N VAL A 67 -7.77 -20.66 11.65
CA VAL A 67 -8.99 -20.46 12.44
C VAL A 67 -9.28 -21.66 13.35
N GLY A 68 -9.15 -22.88 12.83
CA GLY A 68 -9.30 -24.10 13.62
C GLY A 68 -8.25 -24.21 14.74
N PHE A 69 -7.01 -23.82 14.44
CA PHE A 69 -5.95 -23.74 15.44
C PHE A 69 -6.24 -22.71 16.53
N LEU A 70 -6.74 -21.50 16.17
CA LEU A 70 -7.16 -20.49 17.12
C LEU A 70 -8.33 -20.98 18.00
N ALA A 71 -9.32 -21.67 17.42
CA ALA A 71 -10.44 -22.23 18.15
C ALA A 71 -10.00 -23.31 19.16
N LEU A 72 -9.10 -24.21 18.75
CA LEU A 72 -8.49 -25.22 19.63
C LEU A 72 -7.80 -24.58 20.83
N ALA A 73 -7.07 -23.55 20.57
CA ALA A 73 -6.31 -22.84 21.57
C ALA A 73 -7.18 -22.03 22.55
N ALA A 74 -8.25 -21.42 22.04
CA ALA A 74 -9.27 -20.80 22.89
C ALA A 74 -9.90 -21.84 23.81
N ALA A 75 -10.18 -23.05 23.32
CA ALA A 75 -10.70 -24.16 24.11
C ALA A 75 -9.71 -24.63 25.21
N MET A 76 -8.40 -24.51 24.95
CA MET A 76 -7.35 -24.84 25.93
C MET A 76 -7.01 -23.69 26.88
N SER A 77 -7.69 -22.53 26.77
CA SER A 77 -7.48 -21.33 27.60
C SER A 77 -6.05 -20.79 27.60
N ASN A 78 -5.28 -21.08 26.54
CA ASN A 78 -3.88 -20.66 26.43
C ASN A 78 -3.70 -19.58 25.38
N PHE A 79 -4.18 -18.39 25.67
CA PHE A 79 -4.20 -17.24 24.75
C PHE A 79 -2.81 -16.69 24.43
N THR A 80 -1.79 -16.94 25.26
CA THR A 80 -0.42 -16.44 25.05
C THR A 80 0.37 -17.32 24.07
N ALA A 81 0.30 -18.64 24.23
CA ALA A 81 1.07 -19.55 23.39
C ALA A 81 0.56 -19.62 21.94
N VAL A 82 -0.73 -19.41 21.74
CA VAL A 82 -1.41 -19.56 20.44
C VAL A 82 -0.86 -18.65 19.35
N PRO A 83 -0.79 -17.32 19.55
CA PRO A 83 -0.25 -16.43 18.53
C PRO A 83 1.19 -16.78 18.16
N LEU A 84 2.01 -17.18 19.12
CA LEU A 84 3.40 -17.60 18.88
C LEU A 84 3.46 -18.86 18.02
N ILE A 85 2.71 -19.91 18.39
CA ILE A 85 2.71 -21.17 17.63
C ILE A 85 2.15 -20.92 16.22
N GLY A 86 1.09 -20.09 16.09
CA GLY A 86 0.57 -19.67 14.79
C GLY A 86 1.61 -18.94 13.94
N ALA A 87 2.36 -18.01 14.52
CA ALA A 87 3.44 -17.31 13.84
C ALA A 87 4.56 -18.26 13.40
N LEU A 88 5.00 -19.16 14.28
CA LEU A 88 6.03 -20.16 13.96
C LEU A 88 5.57 -21.13 12.87
N LEU A 89 4.32 -21.58 12.92
CA LEU A 89 3.73 -22.42 11.87
C LEU A 89 3.66 -21.67 10.54
N ALA A 90 3.21 -20.41 10.53
CA ALA A 90 3.20 -19.57 9.33
C ALA A 90 4.61 -19.40 8.75
N PHE A 91 5.60 -19.19 9.60
CA PHE A 91 7.01 -19.09 9.20
C PHE A 91 7.50 -20.39 8.55
N ALA A 92 7.25 -21.55 9.18
CA ALA A 92 7.63 -22.85 8.64
C ALA A 92 6.95 -23.15 7.29
N LEU A 93 5.64 -22.91 7.19
CA LEU A 93 4.88 -23.11 5.96
C LEU A 93 5.32 -22.16 4.83
N ALA A 94 5.83 -20.98 5.16
CA ALA A 94 6.34 -20.03 4.16
C ALA A 94 7.55 -20.59 3.39
N PHE A 95 8.40 -21.41 3.97
CA PHE A 95 9.47 -22.10 3.23
C PHE A 95 8.92 -22.97 2.10
N TYR A 96 7.81 -23.65 2.34
CA TYR A 96 7.19 -24.50 1.32
C TYR A 96 6.42 -23.67 0.30
N PHE A 97 5.48 -22.84 0.73
CA PHE A 97 4.58 -22.13 -0.18
C PHE A 97 5.27 -20.97 -0.89
N THR A 98 6.16 -20.22 -0.22
CA THR A 98 6.81 -19.04 -0.82
C THR A 98 8.08 -19.42 -1.59
N LEU A 99 8.96 -20.24 -1.06
CA LEU A 99 10.23 -20.53 -1.72
C LEU A 99 10.12 -21.72 -2.69
N ARG A 100 9.46 -22.81 -2.29
CA ARG A 100 9.39 -24.02 -3.12
C ARG A 100 8.27 -23.97 -4.13
N ARG A 101 7.04 -23.66 -3.72
CA ARG A 101 5.87 -23.60 -4.60
C ARG A 101 5.71 -22.25 -5.31
N ARG A 102 6.29 -21.18 -4.79
CA ARG A 102 6.23 -19.81 -5.33
C ARG A 102 4.80 -19.30 -5.55
N MET A 103 3.90 -19.67 -4.66
CA MET A 103 2.51 -19.22 -4.66
C MET A 103 2.43 -17.82 -4.08
N THR A 104 1.67 -16.92 -4.71
CA THR A 104 1.61 -15.51 -4.31
C THR A 104 0.64 -15.29 -3.16
N LEU A 105 -0.63 -15.66 -3.32
CA LEU A 105 -1.68 -15.41 -2.33
C LEU A 105 -1.46 -16.15 -1.01
N PRO A 106 -1.11 -17.47 -1.00
CA PRO A 106 -0.75 -18.15 0.24
C PRO A 106 0.45 -17.51 0.96
N SER A 107 1.43 -17.00 0.21
CA SER A 107 2.60 -16.34 0.79
C SER A 107 2.25 -15.02 1.46
N MET A 108 1.33 -14.23 0.86
CA MET A 108 0.81 -13.00 1.46
C MET A 108 0.06 -13.31 2.76
N TRP A 109 -0.80 -14.33 2.74
CA TRP A 109 -1.54 -14.78 3.91
C TRP A 109 -0.62 -15.20 5.06
N LEU A 110 0.38 -16.05 4.77
CA LEU A 110 1.35 -16.52 5.79
C LEU A 110 2.18 -15.37 6.37
N ALA A 111 2.60 -14.41 5.54
CA ALA A 111 3.30 -13.21 6.02
C ALA A 111 2.42 -12.39 6.96
N THR A 112 1.13 -12.23 6.65
CA THR A 112 0.17 -11.52 7.49
C THR A 112 -0.06 -12.25 8.81
N VAL A 113 -0.27 -13.58 8.77
CA VAL A 113 -0.46 -14.39 9.97
C VAL A 113 0.77 -14.34 10.88
N PHE A 114 1.97 -14.39 10.29
CA PHE A 114 3.21 -14.22 11.05
C PHE A 114 3.30 -12.84 11.71
N ALA A 115 3.05 -11.79 10.95
CA ALA A 115 3.09 -10.41 11.45
C ALA A 115 2.11 -10.18 12.61
N VAL A 116 0.85 -10.56 12.40
CA VAL A 116 -0.21 -10.41 13.42
C VAL A 116 0.05 -11.33 14.62
N GLY A 117 0.41 -12.58 14.37
CA GLY A 117 0.70 -13.55 15.43
C GLY A 117 1.87 -13.11 16.31
N LEU A 118 2.94 -12.58 15.71
CA LEU A 118 4.08 -12.04 16.47
C LEU A 118 3.66 -10.82 17.32
N GLY A 119 2.91 -9.89 16.75
CA GLY A 119 2.41 -8.71 17.46
C GLY A 119 1.50 -9.08 18.63
N LEU A 120 0.55 -10.00 18.42
CA LEU A 120 -0.35 -10.49 19.48
C LEU A 120 0.41 -11.25 20.58
N PHE A 121 1.38 -12.07 20.22
CA PHE A 121 2.22 -12.75 21.20
C PHE A 121 2.99 -11.76 22.07
N LEU A 122 3.72 -10.83 21.44
CA LEU A 122 4.49 -9.83 22.18
C LEU A 122 3.56 -8.96 23.04
N GLY A 123 2.41 -8.57 22.50
CA GLY A 123 1.40 -7.84 23.26
C GLY A 123 0.90 -8.62 24.46
N SER A 124 0.60 -9.91 24.33
CA SER A 124 0.11 -10.76 25.44
C SER A 124 1.14 -10.99 26.54
N VAL A 125 2.43 -10.89 26.22
CA VAL A 125 3.53 -11.06 27.20
C VAL A 125 3.92 -9.75 27.86
N LEU A 126 3.89 -8.65 27.11
CA LEU A 126 4.45 -7.37 27.55
C LEU A 126 3.40 -6.39 28.08
N PHE A 127 2.12 -6.52 27.67
CA PHE A 127 1.10 -5.57 28.10
C PHE A 127 0.40 -6.06 29.38
N ASP A 128 0.40 -5.20 30.39
CA ASP A 128 -0.53 -5.31 31.49
C ASP A 128 -1.90 -4.83 31.01
N PRO A 129 -3.00 -5.58 31.24
CA PRO A 129 -4.36 -5.16 30.86
C PRO A 129 -4.78 -3.80 31.41
N ILE A 130 -4.17 -3.34 32.51
CA ILE A 130 -4.51 -2.11 33.21
C ILE A 130 -3.55 -0.97 32.83
N ASN A 131 -2.26 -1.27 32.64
CA ASN A 131 -1.22 -0.28 32.37
C ASN A 131 -0.39 -0.66 31.14
N VAL A 132 -0.66 0.00 30.01
CA VAL A 132 0.16 -0.15 28.80
C VAL A 132 1.34 0.82 28.92
N SER A 133 2.55 0.27 29.09
CA SER A 133 3.78 1.05 29.12
C SER A 133 4.19 1.44 27.70
N GLU A 134 4.57 2.70 27.49
CA GLU A 134 5.09 3.22 26.23
C GLU A 134 6.37 2.47 25.81
N THR A 135 7.19 2.08 26.77
CA THR A 135 8.39 1.25 26.52
C THR A 135 8.03 -0.11 25.95
N ASN A 136 6.96 -0.76 26.44
CA ASN A 136 6.48 -2.02 25.93
C ASN A 136 5.93 -1.90 24.51
N LEU A 137 5.22 -0.80 24.21
CA LEU A 137 4.78 -0.46 22.85
C LEU A 137 5.97 -0.34 21.91
N LEU A 138 7.01 0.36 22.33
CA LEU A 138 8.24 0.51 21.54
C LEU A 138 8.92 -0.84 21.28
N ILE A 139 9.02 -1.72 22.29
CA ILE A 139 9.60 -3.06 22.13
C ILE A 139 8.81 -3.86 21.08
N VAL A 140 7.48 -3.90 21.18
CA VAL A 140 6.63 -4.61 20.21
C VAL A 140 6.82 -4.05 18.79
N ALA A 141 6.84 -2.73 18.67
CA ALA A 141 7.00 -2.05 17.39
C ALA A 141 8.38 -2.35 16.76
N VAL A 142 9.46 -2.22 17.53
CA VAL A 142 10.84 -2.49 17.06
C VAL A 142 11.01 -3.94 16.67
N VAL A 143 10.61 -4.87 17.53
CA VAL A 143 10.75 -6.32 17.25
C VAL A 143 9.93 -6.72 16.03
N GLY A 144 8.68 -6.27 15.93
CA GLY A 144 7.83 -6.51 14.77
C GLY A 144 8.40 -5.92 13.48
N PHE A 145 8.89 -4.69 13.51
CA PHE A 145 9.51 -4.02 12.37
C PHE A 145 10.76 -4.77 11.88
N LEU A 146 11.65 -5.14 12.79
CA LEU A 146 12.86 -5.90 12.47
C LEU A 146 12.54 -7.31 11.96
N ALA A 147 11.55 -7.98 12.56
CA ALA A 147 11.09 -9.29 12.11
C ALA A 147 10.55 -9.23 10.66
N MET A 148 9.79 -8.18 10.31
CA MET A 148 9.29 -8.00 8.95
C MET A 148 10.41 -7.68 7.95
N ILE A 149 11.42 -6.91 8.33
CA ILE A 149 12.63 -6.71 7.52
C ILE A 149 13.35 -8.06 7.31
N GLY A 150 13.48 -8.88 8.35
CA GLY A 150 14.03 -10.23 8.25
C GLY A 150 13.23 -11.11 7.30
N TRP A 151 11.90 -11.09 7.40
CA TRP A 151 11.00 -11.79 6.49
C TRP A 151 11.21 -11.38 5.04
N TYR A 152 11.27 -10.06 4.77
CA TYR A 152 11.50 -9.55 3.43
C TYR A 152 12.87 -10.00 2.86
N LYS A 153 13.93 -9.95 3.67
CA LYS A 153 15.26 -10.40 3.24
C LYS A 153 15.28 -11.88 2.90
N LEU A 154 14.55 -12.71 3.68
CA LEU A 154 14.52 -14.17 3.52
C LEU A 154 13.65 -14.59 2.33
N PHE A 155 12.42 -14.13 2.28
CA PHE A 155 11.42 -14.56 1.30
C PHE A 155 11.34 -13.67 0.06
N LYS A 156 11.86 -12.44 0.11
CA LYS A 156 11.86 -11.44 -0.97
C LYS A 156 10.46 -11.21 -1.55
N LEU A 157 9.42 -11.30 -0.72
CA LEU A 157 8.02 -11.10 -1.08
C LEU A 157 7.69 -9.59 -1.06
N PRO A 158 7.34 -8.96 -2.20
CA PRO A 158 7.06 -7.51 -2.25
C PRO A 158 5.95 -7.06 -1.30
N PHE A 159 4.90 -7.88 -1.13
CA PHE A 159 3.80 -7.65 -0.18
C PHE A 159 4.27 -7.35 1.24
N THR A 160 5.41 -7.92 1.66
CA THR A 160 5.94 -7.67 3.02
C THR A 160 6.19 -6.18 3.29
N MET A 161 6.32 -5.34 2.24
CA MET A 161 6.50 -3.90 2.41
C MET A 161 5.31 -3.20 3.05
N ILE A 162 4.06 -3.69 2.83
CA ILE A 162 2.89 -3.13 3.53
C ILE A 162 2.94 -3.48 5.04
N LEU A 163 3.44 -4.68 5.38
CA LEU A 163 3.59 -5.11 6.77
C LEU A 163 4.75 -4.35 7.47
N ILE A 164 5.86 -4.13 6.76
CA ILE A 164 6.96 -3.25 7.22
C ILE A 164 6.42 -1.83 7.43
N GLY A 165 5.61 -1.32 6.49
CA GLY A 165 4.97 -0.02 6.61
C GLY A 165 4.02 0.06 7.80
N GLY A 166 3.19 -0.97 8.04
CA GLY A 166 2.31 -1.04 9.21
C GLY A 166 3.06 -1.02 10.53
N TYR A 167 4.10 -1.85 10.67
CA TYR A 167 4.97 -1.80 11.84
C TYR A 167 5.79 -0.52 11.93
N GLY A 168 6.16 0.08 10.78
CA GLY A 168 6.82 1.38 10.73
C GLY A 168 5.94 2.51 11.26
N LEU A 169 4.66 2.53 10.89
CA LEU A 169 3.69 3.47 11.45
C LEU A 169 3.48 3.24 12.95
N PHE A 170 3.35 1.97 13.35
CA PHE A 170 3.24 1.62 14.76
C PHE A 170 4.49 2.03 15.57
N LEU A 171 5.69 1.84 15.02
CA LEU A 171 6.94 2.31 15.60
C LEU A 171 6.98 3.84 15.73
N THR A 172 6.50 4.55 14.71
CA THR A 172 6.40 6.02 14.74
C THR A 172 5.47 6.47 15.85
N PHE A 173 4.33 5.81 16.05
CA PHE A 173 3.40 6.10 17.15
C PHE A 173 3.99 5.71 18.52
N ALA A 174 4.70 4.59 18.61
CA ALA A 174 5.37 4.21 19.85
C ALA A 174 6.46 5.22 20.26
N ILE A 175 7.17 5.82 19.29
CA ILE A 175 8.13 6.91 19.57
C ILE A 175 7.39 8.18 19.98
N ALA A 176 6.30 8.53 19.31
CA ALA A 176 5.48 9.69 19.63
C ALA A 176 4.91 9.60 21.06
N SER A 177 4.48 8.41 21.50
CA SER A 177 3.96 8.18 22.87
C SER A 177 5.01 8.38 23.98
N LEU A 178 6.30 8.18 23.68
CA LEU A 178 7.37 8.50 24.62
C LEU A 178 7.55 10.01 24.84
N ILE A 179 7.19 10.82 23.84
CA ILE A 179 7.30 12.29 23.91
C ILE A 179 6.04 12.87 24.56
N GLU A 180 4.87 12.30 24.27
CA GLU A 180 3.57 12.74 24.79
C GLU A 180 2.80 11.56 25.42
N PRO A 181 3.19 11.09 26.62
CA PRO A 181 2.62 9.88 27.22
C PRO A 181 1.11 9.97 27.49
N SER A 182 0.59 11.16 27.77
CA SER A 182 -0.84 11.38 28.06
C SER A 182 -1.77 11.13 26.87
N ALA A 183 -1.25 11.14 25.65
CA ALA A 183 -2.02 10.99 24.41
C ALA A 183 -2.26 9.51 24.01
N PHE A 184 -1.49 8.54 24.56
CA PHE A 184 -1.60 7.12 24.16
C PHE A 184 -2.44 6.26 25.12
N GLY A 185 -3.11 6.83 26.14
CA GLY A 185 -4.07 6.06 26.93
C GLY A 185 -5.07 5.35 26.03
N ILE A 186 -5.27 4.01 26.25
CA ILE A 186 -6.20 3.18 25.46
C ILE A 186 -7.55 3.90 25.36
N GLY A 187 -7.88 4.44 24.21
CA GLY A 187 -9.08 5.24 23.95
C GLY A 187 -8.84 6.71 23.60
N ARG A 188 -7.79 7.38 24.07
CA ARG A 188 -7.52 8.78 23.75
C ARG A 188 -6.84 8.99 22.40
N ALA A 189 -5.86 8.18 22.05
CA ALA A 189 -5.16 8.28 20.75
C ALA A 189 -6.09 8.08 19.56
N TRP A 190 -7.18 7.31 19.72
CA TRP A 190 -8.24 7.16 18.72
C TRP A 190 -9.27 8.31 18.79
N MET A 191 -9.38 9.02 19.91
CA MET A 191 -10.23 10.20 20.07
C MET A 191 -9.57 11.47 19.52
N GLU A 192 -8.26 11.61 19.68
CA GLU A 192 -7.47 12.67 19.07
C GLU A 192 -7.03 12.13 17.69
N ASN A 193 -7.81 12.47 16.66
CA ASN A 193 -7.61 11.98 15.31
C ASN A 193 -6.14 12.17 14.85
N PRO A 194 -5.35 11.07 14.71
CA PRO A 194 -3.92 11.16 14.40
C PRO A 194 -3.63 11.66 12.97
N PHE A 195 -4.68 12.02 12.24
CA PHE A 195 -4.59 12.57 10.88
C PHE A 195 -4.95 14.06 10.83
N ASP A 196 -5.23 14.71 11.96
CA ASP A 196 -5.60 16.13 11.97
C ASP A 196 -4.51 16.99 12.61
N LEU A 197 -3.81 17.78 11.79
CA LEU A 197 -2.75 18.69 12.22
C LEU A 197 -3.28 19.88 13.05
N ASN A 198 -4.58 20.20 12.93
CA ASN A 198 -5.17 21.30 13.70
C ASN A 198 -5.23 21.00 15.22
N ASN A 199 -5.21 19.71 15.58
CA ASN A 199 -5.14 19.29 16.99
C ASN A 199 -3.75 19.52 17.61
N ALA A 200 -2.75 19.91 16.82
CA ALA A 200 -1.35 20.08 17.22
C ALA A 200 -0.76 18.86 17.95
N SER A 201 -1.35 17.68 17.78
CA SER A 201 -0.90 16.42 18.38
C SER A 201 0.38 15.93 17.71
N ILE A 202 1.33 15.44 18.51
CA ILE A 202 2.56 14.82 17.98
C ILE A 202 2.25 13.65 17.04
N PHE A 203 1.13 12.95 17.24
CA PHE A 203 0.71 11.82 16.40
C PHE A 203 0.39 12.23 14.96
N SER A 204 -0.25 13.40 14.76
CA SER A 204 -0.54 13.90 13.41
C SER A 204 0.72 14.31 12.66
N TYR A 205 1.66 14.97 13.32
CA TYR A 205 2.98 15.27 12.74
C TYR A 205 3.79 13.99 12.46
N ALA A 206 3.73 13.02 13.37
CA ALA A 206 4.38 11.72 13.22
C ALA A 206 3.79 10.93 12.03
N THR A 207 2.45 10.94 11.86
CA THR A 207 1.77 10.31 10.72
C THR A 207 2.20 10.95 9.40
N LEU A 208 2.24 12.29 9.35
CA LEU A 208 2.69 13.02 8.16
C LEU A 208 4.17 12.70 7.86
N GLY A 209 5.03 12.74 8.86
CA GLY A 209 6.45 12.39 8.73
C GLY A 209 6.66 10.96 8.24
N PHE A 210 5.95 10.01 8.83
CA PHE A 210 5.94 8.61 8.37
C PHE A 210 5.50 8.50 6.90
N GLY A 211 4.40 9.17 6.52
CA GLY A 211 3.89 9.17 5.17
C GLY A 211 4.91 9.69 4.16
N ILE A 212 5.62 10.79 4.49
CA ILE A 212 6.70 11.34 3.67
C ILE A 212 7.84 10.32 3.52
N VAL A 213 8.31 9.72 4.61
CA VAL A 213 9.39 8.73 4.58
C VAL A 213 8.98 7.51 3.76
N ALA A 214 7.80 6.96 3.98
CA ALA A 214 7.29 5.81 3.24
C ALA A 214 7.15 6.12 1.74
N PHE A 215 6.66 7.33 1.39
CA PHE A 215 6.61 7.81 0.01
C PHE A 215 7.99 7.88 -0.64
N LEU A 216 8.96 8.52 0.02
CA LEU A 216 10.32 8.67 -0.50
C LEU A 216 11.03 7.33 -0.68
N VAL A 217 10.83 6.40 0.26
CA VAL A 217 11.36 5.02 0.14
C VAL A 217 10.68 4.29 -1.02
N GLY A 218 9.36 4.42 -1.18
CA GLY A 218 8.61 3.88 -2.31
C GLY A 218 9.13 4.42 -3.65
N MET A 219 9.31 5.74 -3.75
CA MET A 219 9.92 6.39 -4.92
C MET A 219 11.33 5.88 -5.22
N ARG A 220 12.15 5.64 -4.20
CA ARG A 220 13.47 5.05 -4.38
C ARG A 220 13.40 3.65 -5.00
N PHE A 221 12.42 2.83 -4.61
CA PHE A 221 12.19 1.53 -5.23
C PHE A 221 11.73 1.67 -6.69
N ASP A 222 10.80 2.59 -6.96
CA ASP A 222 10.30 2.84 -8.33
C ASP A 222 11.39 3.32 -9.28
N MET A 223 12.21 4.26 -8.83
CA MET A 223 13.33 4.78 -9.62
C MET A 223 14.44 3.75 -9.91
N GLN A 224 14.45 2.62 -9.19
CA GLN A 224 15.38 1.51 -9.45
C GLN A 224 14.81 0.47 -10.43
N ASP A 225 13.53 0.58 -10.79
CA ASP A 225 12.85 -0.34 -11.70
C ASP A 225 11.76 0.42 -12.49
N PRO A 226 12.15 1.45 -13.28
CA PRO A 226 11.18 2.32 -13.96
C PRO A 226 10.32 1.57 -14.99
N HIS A 227 10.83 0.49 -15.58
CA HIS A 227 10.09 -0.35 -16.53
C HIS A 227 9.28 -1.47 -15.87
N ARG A 228 9.26 -1.54 -14.54
CA ARG A 228 8.41 -2.46 -13.76
C ARG A 228 8.59 -3.95 -14.09
N ILE A 229 9.80 -4.35 -14.45
CA ILE A 229 10.16 -5.75 -14.72
C ILE A 229 10.43 -6.50 -13.42
N GLY A 230 10.99 -5.80 -12.45
CA GLY A 230 11.54 -6.35 -11.22
C GLY A 230 10.56 -6.39 -10.04
N ARG A 231 11.07 -6.95 -8.94
CA ARG A 231 10.35 -6.95 -7.64
C ARG A 231 10.38 -5.59 -6.95
N LYS A 232 11.25 -4.66 -7.38
CA LYS A 232 11.42 -3.36 -6.73
C LYS A 232 10.20 -2.48 -6.96
N SER A 233 9.70 -2.40 -8.17
CA SER A 233 8.47 -1.67 -8.48
C SER A 233 7.27 -2.22 -7.68
N ALA A 234 7.13 -3.55 -7.58
CA ALA A 234 6.09 -4.15 -6.75
C ALA A 234 6.27 -3.82 -5.25
N ALA A 235 7.51 -3.76 -4.76
CA ALA A 235 7.79 -3.33 -3.38
C ALA A 235 7.43 -1.85 -3.17
N GLY A 236 7.76 -0.98 -4.15
CA GLY A 236 7.35 0.42 -4.17
C GLY A 236 5.83 0.59 -4.12
N PHE A 237 5.08 -0.21 -4.90
CA PHE A 237 3.62 -0.20 -4.88
C PHE A 237 3.04 -0.39 -3.47
N TRP A 238 3.50 -1.42 -2.74
CA TRP A 238 3.02 -1.70 -1.39
C TRP A 238 3.39 -0.61 -0.37
N LEU A 239 4.54 0.05 -0.54
CA LEU A 239 4.90 1.21 0.28
C LEU A 239 4.04 2.43 -0.03
N HIS A 240 3.75 2.71 -1.30
CA HIS A 240 2.84 3.78 -1.68
C HIS A 240 1.42 3.54 -1.16
N LEU A 241 0.98 2.27 -1.09
CA LEU A 241 -0.33 1.91 -0.54
C LEU A 241 -0.45 2.25 0.96
N VAL A 242 0.65 2.23 1.71
CA VAL A 242 0.68 2.67 3.11
C VAL A 242 0.90 4.18 3.22
N ALA A 243 1.78 4.75 2.37
CA ALA A 243 2.07 6.18 2.38
C ALA A 243 0.85 7.03 2.00
N ALA A 244 0.04 6.55 1.05
CA ALA A 244 -1.10 7.32 0.53
C ALA A 244 -2.13 7.67 1.61
N PRO A 245 -2.66 6.75 2.43
CA PRO A 245 -3.55 7.10 3.52
C PRO A 245 -2.89 8.05 4.53
N ALA A 246 -1.62 7.81 4.90
CA ALA A 246 -0.92 8.65 5.85
C ALA A 246 -0.76 10.09 5.36
N LEU A 247 -0.48 10.30 4.08
CA LEU A 247 -0.33 11.65 3.51
C LEU A 247 -1.67 12.28 3.16
N VAL A 248 -2.50 11.56 2.39
CA VAL A 248 -3.74 12.12 1.84
C VAL A 248 -4.73 12.41 2.96
N ASN A 249 -4.93 11.46 3.90
CA ASN A 249 -5.86 11.68 5.01
C ASN A 249 -5.37 12.83 5.90
N THR A 250 -4.07 12.88 6.24
CA THR A 250 -3.55 13.94 7.11
C THR A 250 -3.70 15.30 6.47
N ILE A 251 -3.34 15.45 5.18
CA ILE A 251 -3.46 16.72 4.48
C ILE A 251 -4.94 17.11 4.27
N ALA A 252 -5.74 16.19 3.72
CA ALA A 252 -7.13 16.49 3.36
C ALA A 252 -7.98 16.75 4.60
N LEU A 253 -7.86 15.95 5.66
CA LEU A 253 -8.63 16.14 6.89
C LEU A 253 -8.26 17.45 7.59
N SER A 254 -6.97 17.75 7.69
CA SER A 254 -6.51 18.99 8.32
C SER A 254 -7.03 20.24 7.59
N LEU A 255 -7.00 20.22 6.25
CA LEU A 255 -7.53 21.33 5.46
C LEU A 255 -9.06 21.41 5.53
N TYR A 256 -9.74 20.25 5.48
CA TYR A 256 -11.19 20.18 5.61
C TYR A 256 -11.68 20.72 6.96
N ASN A 257 -10.97 20.39 8.06
CA ASN A 257 -11.33 20.80 9.42
C ASN A 257 -11.04 22.28 9.71
N ILE A 258 -10.38 23.02 8.81
CA ILE A 258 -10.36 24.50 8.87
C ILE A 258 -11.79 25.04 8.79
N GLY A 259 -12.69 24.33 8.11
CA GLY A 259 -14.09 24.67 7.97
C GLY A 259 -14.37 25.81 7.00
N GLY A 260 -15.65 26.00 6.70
CA GLY A 260 -16.13 27.04 5.81
C GLY A 260 -15.64 26.88 4.35
N MET A 261 -15.96 27.83 3.50
CA MET A 261 -15.57 27.82 2.08
C MET A 261 -14.06 27.73 1.89
N GLN A 262 -13.28 28.38 2.76
CA GLN A 262 -11.82 28.37 2.69
C GLN A 262 -11.25 26.94 2.88
N GLY A 263 -11.70 26.22 3.89
CA GLY A 263 -11.26 24.85 4.15
C GLY A 263 -11.61 23.92 2.98
N TYR A 264 -12.81 24.04 2.45
CA TYR A 264 -13.26 23.21 1.30
C TYR A 264 -12.46 23.49 0.03
N LEU A 265 -12.18 24.77 -0.29
CA LEU A 265 -11.37 25.14 -1.45
C LEU A 265 -9.92 24.66 -1.30
N LEU A 266 -9.33 24.81 -0.12
CA LEU A 266 -7.97 24.30 0.16
C LEU A 266 -7.89 22.79 0.04
N THR A 267 -8.89 22.07 0.55
CA THR A 267 -8.97 20.60 0.42
C THR A 267 -9.10 20.20 -1.06
N ALA A 268 -9.98 20.86 -1.82
CA ALA A 268 -10.12 20.60 -3.24
C ALA A 268 -8.82 20.85 -4.02
N LEU A 269 -8.11 21.95 -3.72
CA LEU A 269 -6.81 22.25 -4.32
C LEU A 269 -5.75 21.18 -3.96
N ALA A 270 -5.69 20.78 -2.69
CA ALA A 270 -4.77 19.74 -2.25
C ALA A 270 -5.04 18.40 -2.94
N LEU A 271 -6.31 18.00 -3.06
CA LEU A 271 -6.69 16.78 -3.79
C LEU A 271 -6.33 16.85 -5.27
N ALA A 272 -6.49 18.03 -5.92
CA ALA A 272 -6.06 18.24 -7.30
C ALA A 272 -4.53 18.09 -7.44
N LEU A 273 -3.75 18.68 -6.53
CA LEU A 273 -2.29 18.56 -6.53
C LEU A 273 -1.83 17.13 -6.24
N ILE A 274 -2.47 16.41 -5.31
CA ILE A 274 -2.20 15.00 -5.03
C ILE A 274 -2.54 14.14 -6.26
N SER A 275 -3.64 14.42 -6.94
CA SER A 275 -4.02 13.72 -8.18
C SER A 275 -3.01 13.95 -9.29
N LEU A 276 -2.52 15.20 -9.44
CA LEU A 276 -1.45 15.51 -10.39
C LEU A 276 -0.15 14.77 -10.04
N MET A 277 0.23 14.76 -8.76
CA MET A 277 1.39 14.01 -8.29
C MET A 277 1.22 12.50 -8.56
N ALA A 278 0.04 11.93 -8.30
CA ALA A 278 -0.28 10.53 -8.57
C ALA A 278 -0.09 10.16 -10.05
N LEU A 279 -0.51 11.05 -10.97
CA LEU A 279 -0.32 10.92 -12.41
C LEU A 279 1.16 11.00 -12.81
N ILE A 280 1.93 11.93 -12.23
CA ILE A 280 3.37 12.07 -12.52
C ILE A 280 4.14 10.82 -12.06
N VAL A 281 3.88 10.36 -10.85
CA VAL A 281 4.54 9.19 -10.25
C VAL A 281 3.99 7.88 -10.83
N ASP A 282 2.81 7.94 -11.47
CA ASP A 282 2.09 6.78 -11.98
C ASP A 282 1.66 5.80 -10.87
N ARG A 283 1.06 6.35 -9.79
CA ARG A 283 0.60 5.57 -8.64
C ARG A 283 -0.84 5.91 -8.26
N ARG A 284 -1.77 5.03 -8.67
CA ARG A 284 -3.22 5.20 -8.46
C ARG A 284 -3.64 5.14 -6.98
N SER A 285 -2.80 4.57 -6.11
CA SER A 285 -3.06 4.46 -4.66
C SER A 285 -3.34 5.81 -3.99
N PHE A 286 -2.73 6.90 -4.46
CA PHE A 286 -2.99 8.25 -3.93
C PHE A 286 -4.37 8.76 -4.28
N LEU A 287 -4.90 8.40 -5.45
CA LEU A 287 -6.28 8.74 -5.83
C LEU A 287 -7.29 7.97 -4.99
N THR A 288 -7.07 6.67 -4.78
CA THR A 288 -8.00 5.85 -3.98
C THR A 288 -8.14 6.38 -2.56
N ALA A 289 -7.05 6.85 -1.94
CA ALA A 289 -7.10 7.51 -0.65
C ALA A 289 -7.87 8.85 -0.67
N GLY A 290 -7.82 9.58 -1.79
CA GLY A 290 -8.52 10.86 -1.96
C GLY A 290 -10.01 10.75 -2.30
N ILE A 291 -10.49 9.60 -2.79
CA ILE A 291 -11.88 9.42 -3.26
C ILE A 291 -12.90 9.76 -2.16
N VAL A 292 -12.65 9.36 -0.92
CA VAL A 292 -13.57 9.63 0.19
C VAL A 292 -13.73 11.14 0.42
N TYR A 293 -12.63 11.89 0.40
CA TYR A 293 -12.67 13.35 0.57
C TYR A 293 -13.32 14.04 -0.62
N MET A 294 -13.10 13.57 -1.83
CA MET A 294 -13.80 14.06 -3.01
C MET A 294 -15.31 13.83 -2.89
N ALA A 295 -15.73 12.66 -2.41
CA ALA A 295 -17.14 12.36 -2.18
C ALA A 295 -17.77 13.31 -1.13
N ILE A 296 -17.06 13.58 -0.02
CA ILE A 296 -17.51 14.51 1.01
C ILE A 296 -17.66 15.91 0.44
N LEU A 297 -16.65 16.44 -0.27
CA LEU A 297 -16.69 17.79 -0.87
C LEU A 297 -17.80 17.95 -1.91
N LEU A 298 -18.02 16.94 -2.76
CA LEU A 298 -19.11 16.94 -3.73
C LEU A 298 -20.46 16.87 -3.01
N GLY A 299 -20.58 16.03 -1.97
CA GLY A 299 -21.80 15.94 -1.16
C GLY A 299 -22.17 17.27 -0.52
N LEU A 300 -21.21 18.02 -0.01
CA LEU A 300 -21.43 19.37 0.53
C LEU A 300 -21.84 20.36 -0.58
N ALA A 301 -21.11 20.38 -1.70
CA ALA A 301 -21.39 21.29 -2.81
C ALA A 301 -22.79 21.07 -3.39
N PHE A 302 -23.24 19.83 -3.51
CA PHE A 302 -24.59 19.52 -4.00
C PHE A 302 -25.66 19.64 -2.91
N GLY A 303 -25.31 19.39 -1.65
CA GLY A 303 -26.23 19.47 -0.51
C GLY A 303 -26.77 20.88 -0.25
N GLU A 304 -25.99 21.92 -0.54
CA GLU A 304 -26.44 23.31 -0.49
C GLU A 304 -27.45 23.68 -1.60
N SER A 305 -27.45 22.93 -2.72
CA SER A 305 -28.24 23.23 -3.92
C SER A 305 -29.40 22.28 -4.16
N ALA A 306 -29.47 21.13 -3.48
CA ALA A 306 -30.45 20.07 -3.72
C ALA A 306 -30.92 19.44 -2.41
N ASN A 307 -32.06 18.72 -2.45
CA ASN A 307 -32.47 17.84 -1.34
C ASN A 307 -31.43 16.76 -1.10
N GLU A 308 -31.27 16.32 0.17
CA GLU A 308 -30.25 15.33 0.57
C GLU A 308 -30.17 14.08 -0.33
N GLY A 309 -31.32 13.56 -0.77
CA GLY A 309 -31.35 12.42 -1.69
C GLY A 309 -30.74 12.70 -3.05
N TRP A 310 -30.98 13.85 -3.64
CA TRP A 310 -30.40 14.28 -4.92
C TRP A 310 -28.91 14.62 -4.81
N ALA A 311 -28.49 15.18 -3.68
CA ALA A 311 -27.08 15.45 -3.40
C ALA A 311 -26.25 14.15 -3.47
N ILE A 312 -26.72 13.05 -2.87
CA ILE A 312 -26.08 11.73 -2.94
C ILE A 312 -26.01 11.23 -4.38
N VAL A 313 -27.13 11.35 -5.14
CA VAL A 313 -27.18 10.89 -6.54
C VAL A 313 -26.16 11.66 -7.40
N PHE A 314 -26.13 12.99 -7.31
CA PHE A 314 -25.18 13.81 -8.08
C PHE A 314 -23.72 13.54 -7.67
N THR A 315 -23.46 13.34 -6.37
CA THR A 315 -22.14 12.98 -5.87
C THR A 315 -21.67 11.65 -6.48
N LEU A 316 -22.50 10.62 -6.43
CA LEU A 316 -22.16 9.30 -6.97
C LEU A 316 -21.98 9.32 -8.50
N LEU A 317 -22.85 10.02 -9.22
CA LEU A 317 -22.72 10.16 -10.67
C LEU A 317 -21.44 10.90 -11.06
N THR A 318 -21.18 12.06 -10.44
CA THR A 318 -19.99 12.87 -10.74
C THR A 318 -18.71 12.13 -10.41
N LEU A 319 -18.66 11.51 -9.23
CA LEU A 319 -17.51 10.73 -8.79
C LEU A 319 -17.31 9.49 -9.67
N GLY A 320 -18.39 8.79 -10.02
CA GLY A 320 -18.35 7.64 -10.91
C GLY A 320 -17.82 8.00 -12.30
N VAL A 321 -18.31 9.08 -12.90
CA VAL A 321 -17.79 9.59 -14.19
C VAL A 321 -16.31 9.95 -14.07
N PHE A 322 -15.94 10.70 -13.03
CA PHE A 322 -14.56 11.13 -12.81
C PHE A 322 -13.60 9.92 -12.69
N ILE A 323 -13.93 8.92 -11.85
CA ILE A 323 -13.12 7.72 -11.66
C ILE A 323 -13.05 6.90 -12.94
N THR A 324 -14.16 6.78 -13.68
CA THR A 324 -14.20 6.05 -14.96
C THR A 324 -13.31 6.72 -16.00
N ILE A 325 -13.39 8.05 -16.14
CA ILE A 325 -12.54 8.81 -17.04
C ILE A 325 -11.07 8.63 -16.67
N LEU A 326 -10.71 8.85 -15.41
CA LEU A 326 -9.34 8.67 -14.95
C LEU A 326 -8.85 7.23 -15.13
N GLY A 327 -9.68 6.23 -14.83
CA GLY A 327 -9.32 4.83 -14.99
C GLY A 327 -9.10 4.44 -16.45
N THR A 328 -9.98 4.91 -17.35
CA THR A 328 -9.94 4.55 -18.78
C THR A 328 -8.80 5.26 -19.52
N TRP A 329 -8.61 6.56 -19.28
CA TRP A 329 -7.62 7.38 -20.01
C TRP A 329 -6.40 7.74 -19.18
N TRP A 330 -6.10 6.97 -18.14
CA TRP A 330 -4.97 7.21 -17.23
C TRP A 330 -3.65 7.43 -18.00
N GLY A 331 -3.27 6.50 -18.89
CA GLY A 331 -2.05 6.57 -19.66
C GLY A 331 -2.00 7.79 -20.57
N ALA A 332 -3.11 8.09 -21.30
CA ALA A 332 -3.19 9.22 -22.20
C ALA A 332 -3.10 10.57 -21.45
N ILE A 333 -3.82 10.69 -20.32
CA ILE A 333 -3.78 11.89 -19.46
C ILE A 333 -2.37 12.08 -18.90
N ARG A 334 -1.76 11.00 -18.38
CA ARG A 334 -0.40 11.02 -17.87
C ARG A 334 0.61 11.42 -18.94
N ALA A 335 0.52 10.84 -20.14
CA ALA A 335 1.40 11.17 -21.25
C ALA A 335 1.30 12.65 -21.65
N ALA A 336 0.09 13.18 -21.71
CA ALA A 336 -0.15 14.62 -22.00
C ALA A 336 0.50 15.52 -20.93
N ILE A 337 0.31 15.20 -19.63
CA ILE A 337 0.91 15.95 -18.53
C ILE A 337 2.44 15.88 -18.59
N MET A 338 2.99 14.67 -18.76
CA MET A 338 4.45 14.48 -18.79
C MET A 338 5.12 15.18 -19.99
N ARG A 339 4.42 15.30 -21.13
CA ARG A 339 4.91 16.10 -22.28
C ARG A 339 4.85 17.60 -21.99
N ALA A 340 3.81 18.08 -21.31
CA ALA A 340 3.65 19.49 -20.96
C ALA A 340 4.65 19.97 -19.89
N LEU A 341 5.09 19.06 -19.01
CA LEU A 341 6.03 19.38 -17.95
C LEU A 341 7.46 19.59 -18.49
N PRO A 342 8.19 20.61 -18.03
CA PRO A 342 9.60 20.81 -18.38
C PRO A 342 10.45 19.60 -17.97
N ASN A 343 11.67 19.51 -18.49
CA ASN A 343 12.61 18.49 -18.07
C ASN A 343 13.13 18.85 -16.66
N PHE A 344 12.67 18.08 -15.68
CA PHE A 344 13.13 18.19 -14.29
C PHE A 344 14.08 17.04 -13.93
N PRO A 345 14.91 17.18 -12.89
CA PRO A 345 15.83 16.15 -12.45
C PRO A 345 15.09 14.83 -12.20
N MET A 346 15.67 13.72 -12.66
CA MET A 346 15.10 12.35 -12.51
C MET A 346 13.82 12.04 -13.29
N LYS A 347 13.33 12.92 -14.18
CA LYS A 347 12.17 12.64 -15.04
C LYS A 347 12.34 11.32 -15.82
N HIS A 348 13.54 11.01 -16.28
CA HIS A 348 13.90 9.78 -17.01
C HIS A 348 13.87 8.51 -16.14
N ARG A 349 13.82 8.64 -14.81
CA ARG A 349 13.70 7.51 -13.86
C ARG A 349 12.27 7.20 -13.46
N LEU A 350 11.32 7.99 -13.93
CA LEU A 350 9.90 7.71 -13.79
C LEU A 350 9.47 6.69 -14.84
N PRO A 351 8.35 5.95 -14.61
CA PRO A 351 7.85 5.01 -15.59
C PRO A 351 7.66 5.65 -16.98
N PRO A 352 7.92 4.94 -18.07
CA PRO A 352 7.75 5.46 -19.43
C PRO A 352 6.34 5.98 -19.67
N TYR A 353 6.20 7.03 -20.47
CA TYR A 353 4.91 7.67 -20.79
C TYR A 353 4.67 7.87 -22.29
N ASN A 354 5.58 7.39 -23.15
CA ASN A 354 5.39 7.39 -24.59
C ASN A 354 4.60 6.15 -24.96
N SER A 355 3.35 6.34 -25.43
CA SER A 355 2.58 5.26 -26.02
C SER A 355 3.30 4.77 -27.28
N ALA A 356 3.31 3.45 -27.48
CA ALA A 356 3.87 2.83 -28.69
C ALA A 356 3.15 3.21 -30.01
N MET A 357 2.19 4.16 -29.95
CA MET A 357 1.50 4.70 -31.14
C MET A 357 2.26 5.84 -31.85
N ASP A 358 3.37 6.33 -31.29
CA ASP A 358 4.15 7.41 -31.92
C ASP A 358 5.28 6.88 -32.83
N THR A 359 5.26 5.59 -33.19
CA THR A 359 6.22 4.93 -34.09
C THR A 359 5.58 4.24 -35.28
N GLU A 360 4.51 4.81 -35.85
CA GLU A 360 4.05 4.51 -37.22
C GLU A 360 4.14 5.76 -38.11
#